data_dc143275e2d6169cfa3187b4b95b2617
#
_entry.id   dc143275e2d6169cfa3187b4b95b2617
#
_cell.length_a   1.000
_cell.length_b   1.000
_cell.length_c   1.000
_cell.angle_alpha   90.00
_cell.angle_beta   90.00
_cell.angle_gamma   90.00
#
_symmetry.space_group_name_H-M   'P 1'
#
loop_
_entity.id
_entity.type
_entity.pdbx_description
1 polymer ?
#
loop_
_entity_poly.entity_id
_entity_poly.type
_entity_poly.pdbx_seq_one_letter_code
_entity_poly.pdbx_strand_id
1 'polypeptide(L)'
;MKAYALIIGNSAYYEAALDNAVNDAKAMADKLLKLGYVVDLVVDATTATMNDAITGLSKKLKNVDIALFYFSGHGLQIEGNNYLTAIDANFADETSLKYHGGFNVSEVIERFEKANVQTKILILDACRNNPFKHRGLNEGLAPIYAPKGTIIAFSTSPGETASDAGMGGHSVYTGTLLSYIDEENITIEECFKRVRTTVYAMTKGKQLSWEHTSLIGDFYFNEGKVSYSDEVPYSDDVVCDGKWISSGTKAEAELEKLKEANWYQQNPALQKLNRMSTHDMDKNIQFLFGRNLLQVADGGEFLANKIFEKLGTWLEDWMDDEENHVLNGILFEVFFNSEGKFRRERFKSSKITEICKLEGNRLYVKSFDFIEKLLLSFKQFVFYIPSPHPKSLSIEALFESKSYDDDLEGKRTIYKLTSLQIKGQEILNIDKENTRYSSATMGVYELKQKLSYKLCVPMNRIHLTSNVSIDELDDNIRIPHDGIKVKK
;
A
#
# COMPACT_ATOMS: atom_id res chain seq x y z
N MET A 1 -1.25 -11.10 -2.62
CA MET A 1 -2.66 -10.70 -2.90
C MET A 1 -3.11 -11.33 -4.21
N LYS A 2 -4.34 -11.85 -4.27
CA LYS A 2 -4.92 -12.41 -5.50
C LYS A 2 -5.73 -11.33 -6.21
N ALA A 3 -5.33 -11.00 -7.43
CA ALA A 3 -5.97 -9.98 -8.23
C ALA A 3 -6.66 -10.59 -9.45
N TYR A 4 -7.89 -10.16 -9.72
CA TYR A 4 -8.70 -10.59 -10.86
C TYR A 4 -9.23 -9.39 -11.62
N ALA A 5 -9.25 -9.46 -12.94
CA ALA A 5 -9.80 -8.43 -13.81
C ALA A 5 -10.77 -9.04 -14.85
N LEU A 6 -11.96 -8.43 -14.97
CA LEU A 6 -12.84 -8.61 -16.11
C LEU A 6 -12.71 -7.38 -17.02
N ILE A 7 -12.35 -7.62 -18.27
CA ILE A 7 -12.11 -6.57 -19.26
C ILE A 7 -13.05 -6.79 -20.44
N ILE A 8 -13.82 -5.77 -20.79
CA ILE A 8 -14.76 -5.82 -21.90
C ILE A 8 -14.46 -4.64 -22.85
N GLY A 9 -14.31 -4.94 -24.15
CA GLY A 9 -14.14 -3.96 -25.21
C GLY A 9 -15.08 -4.21 -26.37
N ASN A 10 -15.96 -3.26 -26.64
CA ASN A 10 -17.00 -3.36 -27.65
C ASN A 10 -16.80 -2.29 -28.73
N SER A 11 -16.48 -2.73 -29.96
CA SER A 11 -16.27 -1.87 -31.14
C SER A 11 -17.32 -2.09 -32.21
N ALA A 12 -17.79 -3.32 -32.42
CA ALA A 12 -18.57 -3.72 -33.58
C ALA A 12 -20.08 -3.42 -33.46
N TYR A 13 -20.43 -2.24 -33.00
CA TYR A 13 -21.83 -1.78 -32.96
C TYR A 13 -22.38 -1.55 -34.38
N TYR A 14 -23.62 -1.95 -34.60
CA TYR A 14 -24.24 -1.88 -35.95
C TYR A 14 -24.34 -0.44 -36.48
N GLU A 15 -24.80 0.52 -35.65
CA GLU A 15 -25.06 1.90 -36.11
C GLU A 15 -23.94 2.91 -35.75
N ALA A 16 -23.08 2.59 -34.81
CA ALA A 16 -22.06 3.50 -34.28
C ALA A 16 -20.82 2.71 -33.83
N ALA A 17 -20.16 2.08 -34.80
CA ALA A 17 -18.90 1.36 -34.54
C ALA A 17 -17.84 2.31 -33.95
N LEU A 18 -17.01 1.76 -33.05
CA LEU A 18 -15.89 2.44 -32.43
C LEU A 18 -14.57 1.90 -32.97
N ASP A 19 -13.60 2.79 -33.17
CA ASP A 19 -12.32 2.39 -33.77
C ASP A 19 -11.37 1.70 -32.78
N ASN A 20 -11.41 2.09 -31.50
CA ASN A 20 -10.34 1.78 -30.56
C ASN A 20 -10.74 0.88 -29.38
N ALA A 21 -12.04 0.72 -29.06
CA ALA A 21 -12.49 0.06 -27.82
C ALA A 21 -11.96 -1.38 -27.64
N VAL A 22 -11.89 -2.18 -28.71
CA VAL A 22 -11.33 -3.54 -28.67
C VAL A 22 -9.80 -3.51 -28.49
N ASN A 23 -9.10 -2.56 -29.14
CA ASN A 23 -7.66 -2.41 -28.98
C ASN A 23 -7.30 -1.98 -27.56
N ASP A 24 -8.07 -1.06 -26.99
CA ASP A 24 -7.94 -0.59 -25.62
C ASP A 24 -8.10 -1.72 -24.61
N ALA A 25 -9.14 -2.53 -24.77
CA ALA A 25 -9.39 -3.69 -23.91
C ALA A 25 -8.26 -4.73 -24.00
N LYS A 26 -7.76 -5.03 -25.19
CA LYS A 26 -6.63 -5.95 -25.37
C LYS A 26 -5.35 -5.43 -24.71
N ALA A 27 -5.00 -4.17 -24.94
CA ALA A 27 -3.81 -3.56 -24.35
C ALA A 27 -3.90 -3.48 -22.83
N MET A 28 -5.08 -3.17 -22.28
CA MET A 28 -5.33 -3.19 -20.84
C MET A 28 -5.19 -4.61 -20.27
N ALA A 29 -5.71 -5.63 -20.96
CA ALA A 29 -5.57 -7.02 -20.56
C ALA A 29 -4.10 -7.45 -20.51
N ASP A 30 -3.33 -7.15 -21.55
CA ASP A 30 -1.90 -7.45 -21.61
C ASP A 30 -1.10 -6.76 -20.49
N LYS A 31 -1.46 -5.51 -20.17
CA LYS A 31 -0.82 -4.74 -19.10
C LYS A 31 -1.12 -5.36 -17.74
N LEU A 32 -2.38 -5.68 -17.45
CA LEU A 32 -2.79 -6.27 -16.18
C LEU A 32 -2.28 -7.69 -15.98
N LEU A 33 -2.17 -8.50 -17.05
CA LEU A 33 -1.51 -9.81 -17.00
C LEU A 33 -0.05 -9.69 -16.57
N LYS A 34 0.69 -8.71 -17.10
CA LYS A 34 2.09 -8.43 -16.70
C LYS A 34 2.19 -7.96 -15.25
N LEU A 35 1.16 -7.30 -14.73
CA LEU A 35 1.05 -6.87 -13.33
C LEU A 35 0.54 -7.99 -12.40
N GLY A 36 0.35 -9.22 -12.91
CA GLY A 36 0.02 -10.40 -12.10
C GLY A 36 -1.46 -10.61 -11.83
N TYR A 37 -2.34 -9.93 -12.57
CA TYR A 37 -3.78 -10.20 -12.50
C TYR A 37 -4.14 -11.48 -13.26
N VAL A 38 -5.14 -12.20 -12.75
CA VAL A 38 -5.88 -13.18 -13.56
C VAL A 38 -6.90 -12.38 -14.37
N VAL A 39 -6.85 -12.49 -15.71
CA VAL A 39 -7.64 -11.64 -16.61
C VAL A 39 -8.59 -12.48 -17.46
N ASP A 40 -9.87 -12.11 -17.43
CA ASP A 40 -10.86 -12.53 -18.42
C ASP A 40 -11.10 -11.36 -19.39
N LEU A 41 -10.77 -11.56 -20.67
CA LEU A 41 -10.97 -10.59 -21.74
C LEU A 41 -12.14 -11.01 -22.63
N VAL A 42 -13.07 -10.09 -22.82
CA VAL A 42 -14.24 -10.25 -23.70
C VAL A 42 -14.25 -9.10 -24.72
N VAL A 43 -14.32 -9.42 -25.99
CA VAL A 43 -14.34 -8.43 -27.05
C VAL A 43 -15.60 -8.58 -27.90
N ASP A 44 -16.15 -7.47 -28.35
CA ASP A 44 -17.39 -7.41 -29.16
C ASP A 44 -18.51 -8.29 -28.58
N ALA A 45 -18.77 -8.07 -27.29
CA ALA A 45 -19.71 -8.87 -26.52
C ALA A 45 -21.15 -8.63 -26.95
N THR A 46 -21.85 -9.70 -27.35
CA THR A 46 -23.30 -9.70 -27.45
C THR A 46 -23.95 -9.61 -26.08
N THR A 47 -25.25 -9.32 -26.02
CA THR A 47 -26.05 -9.30 -24.79
C THR A 47 -25.86 -10.62 -24.00
N ALA A 48 -25.91 -11.78 -24.66
CA ALA A 48 -25.71 -13.08 -24.02
C ALA A 48 -24.28 -13.21 -23.43
N THR A 49 -23.25 -12.91 -24.23
CA THR A 49 -21.85 -13.01 -23.82
C THR A 49 -21.53 -12.07 -22.64
N MET A 50 -22.03 -10.83 -22.69
CA MET A 50 -21.83 -9.86 -21.63
C MET A 50 -22.52 -10.27 -20.33
N ASN A 51 -23.74 -10.81 -20.44
CA ASN A 51 -24.46 -11.36 -19.31
C ASN A 51 -23.70 -12.53 -18.65
N ASP A 52 -23.20 -13.47 -19.45
CA ASP A 52 -22.42 -14.61 -18.95
C ASP A 52 -21.13 -14.15 -18.26
N ALA A 53 -20.42 -13.18 -18.83
CA ALA A 53 -19.22 -12.60 -18.22
C ALA A 53 -19.51 -11.95 -16.87
N ILE A 54 -20.54 -11.10 -16.79
CA ILE A 54 -20.91 -10.40 -15.55
C ILE A 54 -21.46 -11.37 -14.51
N THR A 55 -22.33 -12.32 -14.89
CA THR A 55 -22.86 -13.31 -13.94
C THR A 55 -21.80 -14.27 -13.45
N GLY A 56 -20.84 -14.60 -14.31
CA GLY A 56 -19.67 -15.43 -14.00
C GLY A 56 -18.76 -14.86 -12.90
N LEU A 57 -18.77 -13.55 -12.68
CA LEU A 57 -17.97 -12.88 -11.64
C LEU A 57 -18.13 -13.52 -10.25
N SER A 58 -19.33 -13.92 -9.87
CA SER A 58 -19.60 -14.52 -8.56
C SER A 58 -18.81 -15.81 -8.29
N LYS A 59 -18.42 -16.54 -9.34
CA LYS A 59 -17.58 -17.74 -9.24
C LYS A 59 -16.08 -17.38 -9.25
N LYS A 60 -15.69 -16.38 -10.04
CA LYS A 60 -14.30 -15.97 -10.25
C LYS A 60 -13.73 -15.21 -9.04
N LEU A 61 -14.56 -14.51 -8.31
CA LEU A 61 -14.17 -13.65 -7.20
C LEU A 61 -13.96 -14.39 -5.86
N LYS A 62 -14.05 -15.71 -5.82
CA LYS A 62 -13.78 -16.47 -4.59
C LYS A 62 -12.33 -16.34 -4.15
N ASN A 63 -12.12 -15.82 -2.93
CA ASN A 63 -10.78 -15.57 -2.35
C ASN A 63 -9.91 -14.63 -3.20
N VAL A 64 -10.52 -13.62 -3.79
CA VAL A 64 -9.85 -12.53 -4.51
C VAL A 64 -9.79 -11.32 -3.60
N ASP A 65 -8.59 -10.72 -3.47
CA ASP A 65 -8.37 -9.53 -2.65
C ASP A 65 -8.66 -8.25 -3.42
N ILE A 66 -8.34 -8.26 -4.74
CA ILE A 66 -8.45 -7.11 -5.65
C ILE A 66 -9.28 -7.53 -6.87
N ALA A 67 -10.39 -6.84 -7.12
CA ALA A 67 -11.19 -7.02 -8.33
C ALA A 67 -11.18 -5.75 -9.18
N LEU A 68 -10.89 -5.91 -10.47
CA LEU A 68 -10.93 -4.84 -11.44
C LEU A 68 -11.95 -5.15 -12.53
N PHE A 69 -12.76 -4.14 -12.85
CA PHE A 69 -13.64 -4.15 -14.02
C PHE A 69 -13.23 -3.00 -14.94
N TYR A 70 -12.91 -3.33 -16.18
CA TYR A 70 -12.63 -2.37 -17.23
C TYR A 70 -13.65 -2.52 -18.34
N PHE A 71 -14.17 -1.41 -18.81
CA PHE A 71 -15.06 -1.37 -19.98
C PHE A 71 -14.63 -0.25 -20.93
N SER A 72 -14.52 -0.58 -22.22
CA SER A 72 -14.41 0.39 -23.31
C SER A 72 -15.52 0.13 -24.34
N GLY A 73 -16.32 1.14 -24.65
CA GLY A 73 -17.49 1.00 -25.50
C GLY A 73 -18.51 2.13 -25.32
N HIS A 74 -19.74 1.92 -25.82
CA HIS A 74 -20.82 2.86 -25.58
C HIS A 74 -21.41 2.72 -24.19
N GLY A 75 -21.60 3.83 -23.52
CA GLY A 75 -22.28 3.94 -22.23
C GLY A 75 -23.27 5.09 -22.23
N LEU A 76 -24.34 4.94 -21.48
CA LEU A 76 -25.38 5.98 -21.37
C LEU A 76 -26.04 5.97 -20.00
N GLN A 77 -26.69 7.08 -19.68
CA GLN A 77 -27.45 7.24 -18.44
C GLN A 77 -28.94 7.09 -18.72
N ILE A 78 -29.62 6.25 -17.92
CA ILE A 78 -31.07 6.13 -17.93
C ILE A 78 -31.56 6.26 -16.48
N GLU A 79 -32.44 7.24 -16.21
CA GLU A 79 -33.02 7.49 -14.88
C GLU A 79 -31.96 7.55 -13.76
N GLY A 80 -30.82 8.20 -14.03
CA GLY A 80 -29.73 8.36 -13.08
C GLY A 80 -28.81 7.13 -12.91
N ASN A 81 -29.08 6.03 -13.62
CA ASN A 81 -28.26 4.83 -13.61
C ASN A 81 -27.39 4.73 -14.87
N ASN A 82 -26.19 4.19 -14.72
CA ASN A 82 -25.25 4.01 -15.83
C ASN A 82 -25.39 2.62 -16.44
N TYR A 83 -25.58 2.60 -17.75
CA TYR A 83 -25.67 1.38 -18.55
C TYR A 83 -24.53 1.30 -19.54
N LEU A 84 -23.85 0.16 -19.57
CA LEU A 84 -22.86 -0.22 -20.57
C LEU A 84 -23.54 -1.09 -21.61
N THR A 85 -23.18 -0.95 -22.89
CA THR A 85 -23.95 -1.60 -23.95
C THR A 85 -23.21 -2.75 -24.62
N ALA A 86 -23.93 -3.83 -24.88
CA ALA A 86 -23.51 -4.90 -25.79
C ALA A 86 -23.53 -4.43 -27.26
N ILE A 87 -22.82 -5.11 -28.16
CA ILE A 87 -22.78 -4.73 -29.59
C ILE A 87 -24.14 -4.88 -30.29
N ASP A 88 -24.98 -5.79 -29.80
CA ASP A 88 -26.35 -6.07 -30.30
C ASP A 88 -27.45 -5.37 -29.47
N ALA A 89 -27.09 -4.38 -28.67
CA ALA A 89 -28.04 -3.65 -27.82
C ALA A 89 -29.13 -2.96 -28.66
N ASN A 90 -30.36 -3.04 -28.16
CA ASN A 90 -31.50 -2.37 -28.82
C ASN A 90 -31.65 -0.96 -28.31
N PHE A 91 -31.32 -0.04 -29.15
CA PHE A 91 -31.39 1.40 -28.87
C PHE A 91 -32.69 2.11 -29.33
N ALA A 92 -33.77 1.38 -29.55
CA ALA A 92 -35.02 1.98 -29.99
C ALA A 92 -35.60 2.97 -28.97
N ASP A 93 -35.51 2.63 -27.67
CA ASP A 93 -35.93 3.44 -26.53
C ASP A 93 -35.24 2.97 -25.24
N GLU A 94 -35.39 3.72 -24.12
CA GLU A 94 -34.79 3.40 -22.84
C GLU A 94 -35.20 2.02 -22.29
N THR A 95 -36.46 1.65 -22.45
CA THR A 95 -37.00 0.38 -21.98
C THR A 95 -36.40 -0.76 -22.79
N SER A 96 -36.39 -0.62 -24.11
CA SER A 96 -35.76 -1.61 -24.99
C SER A 96 -34.29 -1.83 -24.65
N LEU A 97 -33.54 -0.77 -24.39
CA LEU A 97 -32.13 -0.88 -24.02
C LEU A 97 -31.94 -1.57 -22.66
N LYS A 98 -32.72 -1.20 -21.63
CA LYS A 98 -32.64 -1.83 -20.31
C LYS A 98 -32.82 -3.35 -20.37
N TYR A 99 -33.69 -3.83 -21.24
CA TYR A 99 -34.00 -5.28 -21.33
C TYR A 99 -33.22 -6.00 -22.42
N HIS A 100 -32.64 -5.27 -23.39
CA HIS A 100 -31.98 -5.85 -24.54
C HIS A 100 -30.61 -5.17 -24.80
N GLY A 101 -29.60 -5.56 -24.02
CA GLY A 101 -28.20 -5.21 -24.21
C GLY A 101 -27.66 -4.07 -23.40
N GLY A 102 -28.44 -3.48 -22.48
CA GLY A 102 -27.94 -2.51 -21.50
C GLY A 102 -27.63 -3.20 -20.16
N PHE A 103 -26.44 -3.02 -19.63
CA PHE A 103 -25.98 -3.58 -18.35
C PHE A 103 -25.74 -2.48 -17.33
N ASN A 104 -26.45 -2.53 -16.21
CA ASN A 104 -26.27 -1.55 -15.14
C ASN A 104 -24.92 -1.75 -14.43
N VAL A 105 -24.11 -0.71 -14.36
CA VAL A 105 -22.80 -0.74 -13.68
C VAL A 105 -22.92 -1.13 -12.21
N SER A 106 -24.03 -0.79 -11.56
CA SER A 106 -24.29 -1.15 -10.17
C SER A 106 -24.31 -2.66 -9.94
N GLU A 107 -24.67 -3.47 -10.94
CA GLU A 107 -24.63 -4.93 -10.82
C GLU A 107 -23.21 -5.47 -10.65
N VAL A 108 -22.23 -4.88 -11.30
CA VAL A 108 -20.83 -5.25 -11.13
C VAL A 108 -20.37 -4.93 -9.72
N ILE A 109 -20.68 -3.73 -9.24
CA ILE A 109 -20.35 -3.28 -7.88
C ILE A 109 -20.95 -4.21 -6.83
N GLU A 110 -22.23 -4.54 -6.95
CA GLU A 110 -22.92 -5.47 -6.03
C GLU A 110 -22.26 -6.86 -5.99
N ARG A 111 -21.79 -7.36 -7.13
CA ARG A 111 -21.10 -8.65 -7.19
C ARG A 111 -19.76 -8.61 -6.47
N PHE A 112 -19.03 -7.51 -6.61
CA PHE A 112 -17.78 -7.28 -5.88
C PHE A 112 -18.02 -7.18 -4.37
N GLU A 113 -19.10 -6.55 -3.94
CA GLU A 113 -19.47 -6.45 -2.52
C GLU A 113 -19.91 -7.82 -1.95
N LYS A 114 -20.77 -8.54 -2.67
CA LYS A 114 -21.23 -9.89 -2.26
C LYS A 114 -20.08 -10.90 -2.14
N ALA A 115 -18.99 -10.69 -2.90
CA ALA A 115 -17.78 -11.51 -2.81
C ALA A 115 -16.80 -11.04 -1.72
N ASN A 116 -17.11 -9.97 -0.97
CA ASN A 116 -16.26 -9.36 0.06
C ASN A 116 -14.86 -8.99 -0.43
N VAL A 117 -14.74 -8.52 -1.69
CA VAL A 117 -13.48 -8.03 -2.24
C VAL A 117 -13.04 -6.79 -1.49
N GLN A 118 -11.79 -6.74 -1.05
CA GLN A 118 -11.27 -5.63 -0.26
C GLN A 118 -11.07 -4.38 -1.11
N THR A 119 -10.42 -4.52 -2.27
CA THR A 119 -10.14 -3.42 -3.20
C THR A 119 -10.90 -3.63 -4.51
N LYS A 120 -11.78 -2.69 -4.83
CA LYS A 120 -12.65 -2.73 -6.01
C LYS A 120 -12.29 -1.57 -6.93
N ILE A 121 -11.98 -1.88 -8.18
CA ILE A 121 -11.54 -0.91 -9.18
C ILE A 121 -12.47 -1.00 -10.38
N LEU A 122 -13.14 0.08 -10.73
CA LEU A 122 -13.91 0.18 -11.96
C LEU A 122 -13.31 1.28 -12.82
N ILE A 123 -13.02 0.96 -14.09
CA ILE A 123 -12.48 1.88 -15.09
C ILE A 123 -13.41 1.86 -16.28
N LEU A 124 -14.06 2.99 -16.54
CA LEU A 124 -15.10 3.12 -17.54
C LEU A 124 -14.64 4.11 -18.62
N ASP A 125 -14.11 3.56 -19.71
CA ASP A 125 -13.81 4.31 -20.93
C ASP A 125 -14.98 4.18 -21.89
N ALA A 126 -16.06 4.87 -21.54
CA ALA A 126 -17.28 4.87 -22.30
C ALA A 126 -17.48 6.21 -22.99
N CYS A 127 -17.54 6.19 -24.32
CA CYS A 127 -17.94 7.34 -25.11
C CYS A 127 -19.33 7.79 -24.72
N ARG A 128 -19.48 9.09 -24.47
CA ARG A 128 -20.73 9.72 -24.07
C ARG A 128 -21.55 10.25 -25.25
N ASN A 129 -21.20 9.88 -26.47
CA ASN A 129 -22.00 10.15 -27.62
C ASN A 129 -23.26 9.28 -27.59
N ASN A 130 -24.37 9.87 -27.19
CA ASN A 130 -25.66 9.22 -27.40
C ASN A 130 -25.89 9.15 -28.92
N PRO A 131 -25.85 7.96 -29.55
CA PRO A 131 -26.14 7.80 -30.96
C PRO A 131 -27.60 8.25 -31.30
N PHE A 132 -28.42 8.55 -30.28
CA PHE A 132 -29.84 8.86 -30.35
C PHE A 132 -30.14 10.33 -30.11
N LYS A 133 -29.34 11.27 -30.66
CA LYS A 133 -29.45 12.73 -30.52
C LYS A 133 -30.85 13.33 -30.65
N HIS A 134 -31.86 12.55 -31.01
CA HIS A 134 -33.22 13.06 -31.28
C HIS A 134 -34.29 12.67 -30.26
N ARG A 135 -33.96 11.99 -29.12
CA ARG A 135 -34.99 11.42 -28.23
C ARG A 135 -34.89 11.81 -26.76
N GLY A 136 -34.17 12.86 -26.42
CA GLY A 136 -34.20 13.42 -25.06
C GLY A 136 -33.47 12.58 -23.97
N LEU A 137 -32.64 11.61 -24.36
CA LEU A 137 -31.79 10.87 -23.45
C LEU A 137 -30.63 11.76 -22.96
N ASN A 138 -30.39 11.81 -21.65
CA ASN A 138 -29.29 12.57 -21.08
C ASN A 138 -27.95 11.98 -21.54
N GLU A 139 -27.08 12.85 -22.07
CA GLU A 139 -25.73 12.44 -22.48
C GLU A 139 -24.86 12.19 -21.26
N GLY A 140 -24.09 11.10 -21.30
CA GLY A 140 -23.03 10.81 -20.37
C GLY A 140 -23.40 9.91 -19.18
N LEU A 141 -22.37 9.42 -18.48
CA LEU A 141 -22.54 8.60 -17.28
C LEU A 141 -22.83 9.50 -16.06
N ALA A 142 -23.76 9.07 -15.18
CA ALA A 142 -24.03 9.72 -13.90
C ALA A 142 -22.90 9.45 -12.89
N PRO A 143 -22.70 10.32 -11.90
CA PRO A 143 -21.90 9.97 -10.74
C PRO A 143 -22.45 8.71 -10.05
N ILE A 144 -21.58 7.77 -9.71
CA ILE A 144 -21.93 6.56 -8.96
C ILE A 144 -21.37 6.70 -7.56
N TYR A 145 -22.15 6.35 -6.54
CA TYR A 145 -21.64 6.24 -5.18
C TYR A 145 -20.63 5.09 -5.12
N ALA A 146 -19.41 5.37 -4.65
CA ALA A 146 -18.37 4.36 -4.46
C ALA A 146 -18.51 3.72 -3.06
N PRO A 147 -18.93 2.46 -2.94
CA PRO A 147 -18.95 1.76 -1.66
C PRO A 147 -17.54 1.65 -1.06
N LYS A 148 -17.45 1.37 0.24
CA LYS A 148 -16.19 1.24 0.97
C LYS A 148 -15.16 0.37 0.22
N GLY A 149 -13.93 0.88 0.04
CA GLY A 149 -12.84 0.18 -0.64
C GLY A 149 -12.98 0.14 -2.16
N THR A 150 -13.68 1.12 -2.75
CA THR A 150 -13.93 1.19 -4.19
C THR A 150 -13.34 2.48 -4.80
N ILE A 151 -12.75 2.36 -5.98
CA ILE A 151 -12.47 3.49 -6.86
C ILE A 151 -13.17 3.27 -8.19
N ILE A 152 -13.84 4.31 -8.70
CA ILE A 152 -14.52 4.32 -9.98
C ILE A 152 -13.93 5.47 -10.80
N ALA A 153 -13.28 5.13 -11.90
CA ALA A 153 -12.66 6.08 -12.81
C ALA A 153 -13.42 6.14 -14.14
N PHE A 154 -13.68 7.36 -14.61
CA PHE A 154 -14.41 7.65 -15.83
C PHE A 154 -13.50 8.39 -16.80
N SER A 155 -13.59 8.08 -18.08
CA SER A 155 -12.82 8.77 -19.12
C SER A 155 -13.21 10.23 -19.30
N THR A 156 -14.41 10.64 -18.86
CA THR A 156 -14.88 12.04 -18.94
C THR A 156 -15.66 12.46 -17.70
N SER A 157 -15.77 13.78 -17.50
CA SER A 157 -16.67 14.38 -16.51
C SER A 157 -18.15 14.18 -16.88
N PRO A 158 -19.07 14.26 -15.90
CA PRO A 158 -20.51 14.19 -16.18
C PRO A 158 -20.94 15.23 -17.22
N GLY A 159 -21.64 14.79 -18.29
CA GLY A 159 -22.14 15.65 -19.35
C GLY A 159 -21.13 15.99 -20.47
N GLU A 160 -19.90 15.45 -20.43
CA GLU A 160 -18.88 15.65 -21.48
C GLU A 160 -18.72 14.40 -22.37
N THR A 161 -18.18 14.59 -23.58
CA THR A 161 -17.92 13.49 -24.54
C THR A 161 -16.49 13.03 -24.48
N ALA A 162 -16.25 11.71 -24.48
CA ALA A 162 -14.94 11.13 -24.68
C ALA A 162 -14.55 11.16 -26.16
N SER A 163 -13.26 11.37 -26.42
CA SER A 163 -12.72 11.24 -27.77
C SER A 163 -12.21 9.82 -27.97
N ASP A 164 -12.77 9.10 -28.94
CA ASP A 164 -12.25 7.83 -29.41
C ASP A 164 -10.97 8.01 -30.26
N ALA A 165 -10.78 9.19 -30.84
CA ALA A 165 -9.60 9.54 -31.62
C ALA A 165 -8.41 9.85 -30.70
N GLY A 166 -7.52 8.88 -30.51
CA GLY A 166 -6.29 9.01 -29.75
C GLY A 166 -5.03 8.76 -30.59
N MET A 167 -3.89 8.59 -29.94
CA MET A 167 -2.64 8.24 -30.61
C MET A 167 -2.36 6.72 -30.46
N GLY A 168 -1.79 6.12 -31.51
CA GLY A 168 -1.32 4.72 -31.46
C GLY A 168 -2.42 3.67 -31.50
N GLY A 169 -3.63 3.99 -31.95
CA GLY A 169 -4.74 3.03 -32.02
C GLY A 169 -5.48 2.82 -30.71
N HIS A 170 -5.40 3.81 -29.80
CA HIS A 170 -6.09 3.84 -28.52
C HIS A 170 -6.93 5.11 -28.36
N SER A 171 -7.95 5.07 -27.51
CA SER A 171 -8.60 6.28 -27.03
C SER A 171 -7.59 7.19 -26.30
N VAL A 172 -7.87 8.49 -26.20
CA VAL A 172 -7.01 9.41 -25.46
C VAL A 172 -6.87 8.98 -24.00
N TYR A 173 -7.97 8.55 -23.39
CA TYR A 173 -7.99 8.14 -21.98
C TYR A 173 -7.21 6.85 -21.74
N THR A 174 -7.57 5.77 -22.43
CA THR A 174 -6.91 4.48 -22.24
C THR A 174 -5.46 4.52 -22.69
N GLY A 175 -5.13 5.16 -23.81
CA GLY A 175 -3.73 5.33 -24.24
C GLY A 175 -2.88 6.06 -23.19
N THR A 176 -3.46 7.08 -22.53
CA THR A 176 -2.80 7.77 -21.43
C THR A 176 -2.68 6.89 -20.18
N LEU A 177 -3.74 6.16 -19.81
CA LEU A 177 -3.72 5.26 -18.66
C LEU A 177 -2.66 4.16 -18.82
N LEU A 178 -2.54 3.57 -20.01
CA LEU A 178 -1.53 2.57 -20.33
C LEU A 178 -0.08 3.07 -20.16
N SER A 179 0.12 4.39 -20.21
CA SER A 179 1.44 4.99 -20.00
C SER A 179 1.82 5.13 -18.52
N TYR A 180 0.83 5.11 -17.62
CA TYR A 180 1.06 5.32 -16.19
C TYR A 180 0.73 4.11 -15.31
N ILE A 181 -0.13 3.18 -15.76
CA ILE A 181 -0.66 2.09 -14.92
C ILE A 181 0.42 1.12 -14.41
N ASP A 182 1.54 0.96 -15.13
CA ASP A 182 2.68 0.14 -14.74
C ASP A 182 3.85 0.95 -14.18
N GLU A 183 3.69 2.25 -13.99
CA GLU A 183 4.68 3.06 -13.33
C GLU A 183 4.83 2.63 -11.88
N GLU A 184 6.07 2.38 -11.48
CA GLU A 184 6.37 1.85 -10.15
C GLU A 184 6.14 2.89 -9.05
N ASN A 185 5.62 2.42 -7.92
CA ASN A 185 5.53 3.20 -6.69
C ASN A 185 4.64 4.45 -6.76
N ILE A 186 3.68 4.53 -7.70
CA ILE A 186 2.64 5.55 -7.69
C ILE A 186 1.32 4.97 -7.16
N THR A 187 0.64 5.73 -6.30
CA THR A 187 -0.71 5.33 -5.84
C THR A 187 -1.70 5.38 -6.99
N ILE A 188 -2.79 4.61 -6.89
CA ILE A 188 -3.85 4.63 -7.91
C ILE A 188 -4.44 6.03 -8.09
N GLU A 189 -4.58 6.80 -7.00
CA GLU A 189 -5.06 8.19 -7.03
C GLU A 189 -4.06 9.10 -7.78
N GLU A 190 -2.76 8.95 -7.53
CA GLU A 190 -1.74 9.72 -8.26
C GLU A 190 -1.67 9.28 -9.73
N CYS A 191 -1.83 7.99 -10.03
CA CYS A 191 -1.93 7.49 -11.40
C CYS A 191 -3.09 8.18 -12.14
N PHE A 192 -4.30 8.13 -11.60
CA PHE A 192 -5.46 8.77 -12.24
C PHE A 192 -5.36 10.31 -12.31
N LYS A 193 -4.74 10.94 -11.31
CA LYS A 193 -4.45 12.39 -11.37
C LYS A 193 -3.51 12.74 -12.54
N ARG A 194 -2.47 11.94 -12.78
CA ARG A 194 -1.57 12.12 -13.93
C ARG A 194 -2.30 11.87 -15.25
N VAL A 195 -3.12 10.81 -15.32
CA VAL A 195 -3.99 10.55 -16.47
C VAL A 195 -4.87 11.76 -16.76
N ARG A 196 -5.57 12.29 -15.77
CA ARG A 196 -6.44 13.45 -15.88
C ARG A 196 -5.71 14.68 -16.42
N THR A 197 -4.54 14.98 -15.86
CA THR A 197 -3.73 16.11 -16.28
C THR A 197 -3.28 15.98 -17.74
N THR A 198 -2.86 14.78 -18.14
CA THR A 198 -2.37 14.50 -19.50
C THR A 198 -3.51 14.50 -20.51
N VAL A 199 -4.65 13.85 -20.20
CA VAL A 199 -5.85 13.85 -21.05
C VAL A 199 -6.34 15.28 -21.27
N TYR A 200 -6.42 16.10 -20.22
CA TYR A 200 -6.81 17.51 -20.32
C TYR A 200 -5.88 18.31 -21.24
N ALA A 201 -4.57 18.13 -21.08
CA ALA A 201 -3.57 18.81 -21.92
C ALA A 201 -3.65 18.34 -23.39
N MET A 202 -3.70 17.03 -23.65
CA MET A 202 -3.76 16.45 -25.00
C MET A 202 -5.02 16.88 -25.75
N THR A 203 -6.14 16.96 -25.07
CA THR A 203 -7.43 17.36 -25.67
C THR A 203 -7.65 18.89 -25.69
N LYS A 204 -6.64 19.66 -25.25
CA LYS A 204 -6.74 21.13 -25.14
C LYS A 204 -7.95 21.57 -24.29
N GLY A 205 -8.17 20.87 -23.19
CA GLY A 205 -9.25 21.15 -22.25
C GLY A 205 -10.64 20.63 -22.65
N LYS A 206 -10.75 19.84 -23.72
CA LYS A 206 -12.05 19.30 -24.19
C LYS A 206 -12.51 18.04 -23.47
N GLN A 207 -11.60 17.33 -22.80
CA GLN A 207 -11.91 16.12 -22.05
C GLN A 207 -11.24 16.18 -20.68
N LEU A 208 -12.01 15.97 -19.64
CA LEU A 208 -11.56 15.91 -18.26
C LEU A 208 -12.00 14.57 -17.66
N SER A 209 -11.08 13.66 -17.38
CA SER A 209 -11.40 12.42 -16.69
C SER A 209 -11.72 12.68 -15.23
N TRP A 210 -12.51 11.81 -14.62
CA TRP A 210 -12.97 11.97 -13.26
C TRP A 210 -12.95 10.65 -12.50
N GLU A 211 -12.69 10.70 -11.19
CA GLU A 211 -12.77 9.53 -10.31
C GLU A 211 -13.52 9.82 -9.02
N HIS A 212 -14.18 8.76 -8.52
CA HIS A 212 -14.72 8.66 -7.18
C HIS A 212 -13.96 7.60 -6.41
N THR A 213 -13.42 7.91 -5.23
CA THR A 213 -12.69 6.96 -4.40
C THR A 213 -13.23 6.91 -2.97
N SER A 214 -13.33 5.71 -2.44
CA SER A 214 -13.56 5.38 -1.04
C SER A 214 -12.54 4.35 -0.55
N LEU A 215 -11.38 4.28 -1.23
CA LEU A 215 -10.29 3.40 -0.84
C LEU A 215 -9.82 3.70 0.58
N ILE A 216 -9.40 2.66 1.29
CA ILE A 216 -8.83 2.76 2.63
C ILE A 216 -7.37 2.36 2.53
N GLY A 217 -6.50 3.35 2.65
CA GLY A 217 -5.06 3.17 2.43
C GLY A 217 -4.67 3.26 0.96
N ASP A 218 -3.38 3.28 0.71
CA ASP A 218 -2.81 3.41 -0.62
C ASP A 218 -2.93 2.08 -1.38
N PHE A 219 -3.31 2.17 -2.66
CA PHE A 219 -3.27 1.05 -3.59
C PHE A 219 -2.32 1.39 -4.75
N TYR A 220 -1.59 0.39 -5.23
CA TYR A 220 -0.62 0.52 -6.32
C TYR A 220 -0.89 -0.56 -7.35
N PHE A 221 -1.00 -0.19 -8.64
CA PHE A 221 -1.05 -1.18 -9.72
C PHE A 221 0.28 -1.92 -9.84
N ASN A 222 1.38 -1.19 -9.69
CA ASN A 222 2.73 -1.71 -9.71
C ASN A 222 3.47 -1.22 -8.45
N GLU A 223 3.62 -2.13 -7.49
CA GLU A 223 4.40 -1.84 -6.27
C GLU A 223 5.91 -1.70 -6.54
N GLY A 224 6.33 -1.89 -7.80
CA GLY A 224 7.71 -1.98 -8.19
C GLY A 224 8.34 -3.33 -7.79
N LYS A 225 9.01 -3.96 -8.70
CA LYS A 225 10.09 -4.87 -8.33
C LYS A 225 11.27 -3.97 -8.07
N VAL A 226 11.55 -3.66 -6.81
CA VAL A 226 12.87 -3.14 -6.50
C VAL A 226 13.82 -4.27 -6.87
N SER A 227 14.40 -4.18 -8.07
CA SER A 227 15.52 -5.02 -8.44
C SER A 227 16.70 -4.51 -7.63
N TYR A 228 16.90 -5.11 -6.47
CA TYR A 228 18.05 -4.80 -5.60
C TYR A 228 19.37 -5.35 -6.16
N SER A 229 19.34 -5.94 -7.37
CA SER A 229 20.50 -6.65 -7.94
C SER A 229 21.76 -5.80 -8.02
N ASP A 230 21.65 -4.47 -8.12
CA ASP A 230 22.81 -3.57 -8.18
C ASP A 230 23.10 -2.86 -6.85
N GLU A 231 22.13 -2.84 -5.89
CA GLU A 231 22.26 -2.11 -4.62
C GLU A 231 22.40 -3.03 -3.40
N VAL A 232 21.93 -4.30 -3.47
CA VAL A 232 22.00 -5.27 -2.39
C VAL A 232 23.04 -6.34 -2.74
N PRO A 233 24.20 -6.40 -2.05
CA PRO A 233 25.30 -7.31 -2.40
C PRO A 233 25.08 -8.75 -1.92
N TYR A 234 23.81 -9.18 -1.85
CA TYR A 234 23.38 -10.52 -1.39
C TYR A 234 22.55 -11.21 -2.44
N SER A 235 22.51 -12.55 -2.40
CA SER A 235 21.73 -13.35 -3.36
C SER A 235 20.22 -13.18 -3.17
N ASP A 236 19.48 -13.32 -4.26
CA ASP A 236 18.02 -13.09 -4.29
C ASP A 236 17.23 -13.97 -3.31
N ASP A 237 17.70 -15.19 -3.05
CA ASP A 237 17.06 -16.14 -2.15
C ASP A 237 17.16 -15.73 -0.68
N VAL A 238 18.27 -15.12 -0.24
CA VAL A 238 18.40 -14.59 1.14
C VAL A 238 17.75 -13.21 1.28
N VAL A 239 17.70 -12.43 0.20
CA VAL A 239 16.92 -11.17 0.14
C VAL A 239 15.43 -11.48 0.15
N CYS A 240 14.99 -12.52 -0.57
CA CYS A 240 13.62 -13.05 -0.55
C CYS A 240 13.53 -14.28 0.36
N ASP A 241 13.83 -14.13 1.66
CA ASP A 241 13.99 -15.24 2.59
C ASP A 241 12.79 -16.18 2.70
N GLY A 242 11.60 -15.76 2.24
CA GLY A 242 10.44 -16.63 2.07
C GLY A 242 10.63 -17.75 1.04
N LYS A 243 11.58 -17.61 0.12
CA LYS A 243 11.93 -18.59 -0.93
C LYS A 243 13.22 -19.33 -0.65
N TRP A 244 13.95 -18.94 0.39
CA TRP A 244 15.24 -19.55 0.71
C TRP A 244 15.09 -21.03 1.08
N ILE A 245 15.96 -21.87 0.51
CA ILE A 245 16.04 -23.31 0.75
C ILE A 245 17.47 -23.62 1.16
N SER A 246 17.62 -24.35 2.28
CA SER A 246 18.91 -24.77 2.81
C SER A 246 19.65 -25.70 1.85
N SER A 247 20.94 -25.50 1.69
CA SER A 247 21.85 -26.42 1.01
C SER A 247 22.35 -27.56 1.90
N GLY A 248 22.00 -27.51 3.19
CA GLY A 248 22.30 -28.56 4.16
C GLY A 248 23.59 -28.37 4.95
N THR A 249 24.18 -27.17 4.97
CA THR A 249 25.28 -26.85 5.88
C THR A 249 24.81 -26.84 7.34
N LYS A 250 25.73 -26.92 8.30
CA LYS A 250 25.36 -26.89 9.73
C LYS A 250 24.66 -25.61 10.14
N ALA A 251 25.12 -24.47 9.61
CA ALA A 251 24.53 -23.18 9.90
C ALA A 251 23.09 -23.06 9.30
N GLU A 252 22.93 -23.48 8.07
CA GLU A 252 21.64 -23.44 7.37
C GLU A 252 20.60 -24.35 8.01
N ALA A 253 21.00 -25.56 8.48
CA ALA A 253 20.09 -26.46 9.18
C ALA A 253 19.59 -25.89 10.54
N GLU A 254 20.36 -25.03 11.19
CA GLU A 254 19.90 -24.34 12.40
C GLU A 254 19.06 -23.09 12.02
N LEU A 255 19.36 -22.39 10.90
CA LEU A 255 18.53 -21.28 10.39
C LEU A 255 17.13 -21.76 9.97
N GLU A 256 16.99 -22.94 9.35
CA GLU A 256 15.68 -23.53 9.07
C GLU A 256 14.82 -23.65 10.33
N LYS A 257 15.42 -24.10 11.44
CA LYS A 257 14.72 -24.22 12.73
C LYS A 257 14.35 -22.85 13.33
N LEU A 258 15.13 -21.81 13.08
CA LEU A 258 14.77 -20.44 13.49
C LEU A 258 13.53 -19.92 12.78
N LYS A 259 13.32 -20.34 11.53
CA LYS A 259 12.13 -19.92 10.74
C LYS A 259 10.84 -20.63 11.18
N GLU A 260 10.94 -21.73 11.91
CA GLU A 260 9.77 -22.39 12.47
C GLU A 260 9.16 -21.54 13.59
N ALA A 261 7.82 -21.34 13.58
CA ALA A 261 7.13 -20.60 14.63
C ALA A 261 6.99 -21.41 15.94
N ASN A 262 8.12 -21.99 16.38
CA ASN A 262 8.21 -22.89 17.54
C ASN A 262 9.43 -22.55 18.39
N TRP A 263 9.22 -21.91 19.52
CA TRP A 263 10.29 -21.48 20.41
C TRP A 263 11.12 -22.63 21.01
N TYR A 264 10.58 -23.86 21.12
CA TYR A 264 11.33 -25.06 21.52
C TYR A 264 12.40 -25.45 20.49
N GLN A 265 12.19 -25.11 19.21
CA GLN A 265 13.15 -25.27 18.12
C GLN A 265 14.08 -24.06 18.01
N GLN A 266 13.52 -22.86 18.13
CA GLN A 266 14.23 -21.59 17.93
C GLN A 266 15.36 -21.40 18.98
N ASN A 267 15.08 -21.63 20.27
CA ASN A 267 16.06 -21.39 21.33
C ASN A 267 17.32 -22.28 21.20
N PRO A 268 17.22 -23.62 21.03
CA PRO A 268 18.40 -24.45 20.80
C PRO A 268 19.15 -24.12 19.51
N ALA A 269 18.41 -23.76 18.42
CA ALA A 269 19.02 -23.37 17.17
C ALA A 269 19.83 -22.07 17.33
N LEU A 270 19.24 -21.05 17.96
CA LEU A 270 19.92 -19.79 18.22
C LEU A 270 21.14 -19.94 19.11
N GLN A 271 21.09 -20.83 20.14
CA GLN A 271 22.27 -21.15 20.98
C GLN A 271 23.43 -21.75 20.18
N LYS A 272 23.13 -22.59 19.17
CA LYS A 272 24.15 -23.17 18.30
C LYS A 272 24.71 -22.14 17.33
N LEU A 273 23.83 -21.35 16.67
CA LEU A 273 24.23 -20.26 15.77
C LEU A 273 25.11 -19.24 16.50
N ASN A 274 24.77 -18.89 17.74
CA ASN A 274 25.54 -17.97 18.57
C ASN A 274 26.95 -18.46 18.97
N ARG A 275 27.28 -19.74 18.73
CA ARG A 275 28.60 -20.30 18.92
C ARG A 275 29.43 -20.42 17.65
N MET A 276 28.80 -20.06 16.50
CA MET A 276 29.46 -20.02 15.20
C MET A 276 30.13 -18.68 15.00
N SER A 277 30.96 -18.59 13.98
CA SER A 277 31.71 -17.40 13.59
C SER A 277 31.47 -17.05 12.12
N THR A 278 32.05 -15.94 11.66
CA THR A 278 32.06 -15.55 10.25
C THR A 278 32.68 -16.61 9.33
N HIS A 279 33.60 -17.47 9.86
CA HIS A 279 34.19 -18.58 9.09
C HIS A 279 33.21 -19.74 8.84
N ASP A 280 32.17 -19.88 9.65
CA ASP A 280 31.18 -20.95 9.53
C ASP A 280 30.02 -20.57 8.57
N MET A 281 29.94 -19.32 8.17
CA MET A 281 28.83 -18.75 7.36
C MET A 281 29.41 -17.78 6.33
N ASP A 282 29.03 -17.95 5.07
CA ASP A 282 29.30 -16.91 4.06
C ASP A 282 28.46 -15.64 4.30
N LYS A 283 28.75 -14.57 3.56
CA LYS A 283 28.08 -13.29 3.72
C LYS A 283 26.54 -13.36 3.53
N ASN A 284 26.06 -14.26 2.66
CA ASN A 284 24.62 -14.43 2.42
C ASN A 284 23.96 -15.08 3.63
N ILE A 285 24.58 -16.09 4.21
CA ILE A 285 24.07 -16.80 5.39
C ILE A 285 24.14 -15.91 6.63
N GLN A 286 25.20 -15.08 6.77
CA GLN A 286 25.28 -14.07 7.83
C GLN A 286 24.15 -13.03 7.69
N PHE A 287 23.87 -12.55 6.49
CA PHE A 287 22.76 -11.62 6.22
C PHE A 287 21.40 -12.27 6.58
N LEU A 288 21.17 -13.49 6.13
CA LEU A 288 19.95 -14.24 6.46
C LEU A 288 19.82 -14.47 7.96
N PHE A 289 20.92 -14.77 8.66
CA PHE A 289 20.93 -14.90 10.12
C PHE A 289 20.48 -13.58 10.79
N GLY A 290 21.00 -12.44 10.37
CA GLY A 290 20.59 -11.14 10.88
C GLY A 290 19.09 -10.88 10.70
N ARG A 291 18.52 -11.18 9.53
CA ARG A 291 17.08 -11.10 9.27
C ARG A 291 16.29 -11.98 10.24
N ASN A 292 16.66 -13.26 10.35
CA ASN A 292 15.94 -14.21 11.18
C ASN A 292 16.10 -13.90 12.68
N LEU A 293 17.23 -13.35 13.11
CA LEU A 293 17.43 -12.90 14.49
C LEU A 293 16.43 -11.83 14.89
N LEU A 294 16.19 -10.82 14.03
CA LEU A 294 15.17 -9.81 14.30
C LEU A 294 13.75 -10.40 14.26
N GLN A 295 13.48 -11.33 13.33
CA GLN A 295 12.17 -11.99 13.24
C GLN A 295 11.81 -12.73 14.54
N VAL A 296 12.74 -13.51 15.09
CA VAL A 296 12.50 -14.27 16.34
C VAL A 296 12.48 -13.37 17.57
N ALA A 297 13.27 -12.28 17.59
CA ALA A 297 13.21 -11.28 18.66
C ALA A 297 11.85 -10.55 18.68
N ASP A 298 11.33 -10.20 17.49
CA ASP A 298 10.00 -9.59 17.33
C ASP A 298 8.88 -10.56 17.73
N GLY A 299 9.10 -11.87 17.54
CA GLY A 299 8.26 -12.97 18.04
C GLY A 299 8.34 -13.23 19.56
N GLY A 300 9.21 -12.52 20.28
CA GLY A 300 9.33 -12.59 21.74
C GLY A 300 10.33 -13.63 22.24
N GLU A 301 11.17 -14.24 21.39
CA GLU A 301 12.18 -15.20 21.80
C GLU A 301 13.18 -14.56 22.77
N PHE A 302 13.43 -15.23 23.92
CA PHE A 302 14.14 -14.65 25.05
C PHE A 302 15.63 -14.40 24.77
N LEU A 303 16.33 -15.37 24.16
CA LEU A 303 17.76 -15.25 23.89
C LEU A 303 18.04 -14.18 22.82
N ALA A 304 17.19 -14.12 21.78
CA ALA A 304 17.28 -13.08 20.77
C ALA A 304 17.10 -11.68 21.39
N ASN A 305 16.10 -11.52 22.28
CA ASN A 305 15.91 -10.27 22.99
C ASN A 305 17.11 -9.87 23.84
N LYS A 306 17.76 -10.83 24.53
CA LYS A 306 19.02 -10.59 25.26
C LYS A 306 20.19 -10.19 24.37
N ILE A 307 20.26 -10.72 23.14
CA ILE A 307 21.27 -10.32 22.16
C ILE A 307 21.07 -8.84 21.82
N PHE A 308 19.83 -8.40 21.57
CA PHE A 308 19.54 -6.99 21.27
C PHE A 308 19.88 -6.05 22.43
N GLU A 309 19.77 -6.47 23.69
CA GLU A 309 20.17 -5.65 24.85
C GLU A 309 21.67 -5.29 24.81
N LYS A 310 22.51 -6.15 24.22
CA LYS A 310 23.98 -6.01 24.09
C LYS A 310 24.44 -6.07 22.63
N LEU A 311 23.62 -5.60 21.71
CA LEU A 311 23.79 -5.80 20.28
C LEU A 311 25.18 -5.36 19.78
N GLY A 312 25.67 -4.20 20.22
CA GLY A 312 26.96 -3.67 19.77
C GLY A 312 28.12 -4.61 20.08
N THR A 313 28.23 -5.04 21.34
CA THR A 313 29.30 -5.95 21.77
C THR A 313 29.16 -7.32 21.09
N TRP A 314 27.94 -7.81 20.93
CA TRP A 314 27.68 -9.09 20.26
C TRP A 314 28.06 -9.09 18.79
N LEU A 315 27.81 -7.98 18.08
CA LEU A 315 28.13 -7.83 16.65
C LEU A 315 29.64 -7.70 16.38
N GLU A 316 30.47 -7.38 17.39
CA GLU A 316 31.92 -7.34 17.22
C GLU A 316 32.48 -8.72 16.82
N ASP A 317 31.89 -9.82 17.30
CA ASP A 317 32.25 -11.19 16.93
C ASP A 317 31.82 -11.55 15.50
N TRP A 318 30.98 -10.72 14.85
CA TRP A 318 30.44 -10.92 13.50
C TRP A 318 31.02 -9.93 12.47
N MET A 319 32.15 -9.32 12.79
CA MET A 319 32.85 -8.46 11.81
C MET A 319 33.56 -9.34 10.77
N ASP A 320 33.34 -9.04 9.50
CA ASP A 320 34.03 -9.64 8.36
C ASP A 320 34.80 -8.52 7.64
N ASP A 321 36.10 -8.42 7.91
CA ASP A 321 36.94 -7.27 7.60
C ASP A 321 36.32 -5.96 8.17
N GLU A 322 35.82 -5.10 7.30
CA GLU A 322 35.20 -3.83 7.68
C GLU A 322 33.65 -3.85 7.53
N GLU A 323 33.06 -5.01 7.29
CA GLU A 323 31.62 -5.17 7.07
C GLU A 323 30.99 -6.04 8.16
N ASN A 324 29.71 -5.81 8.42
CA ASN A 324 28.93 -6.64 9.31
C ASN A 324 27.64 -7.08 8.59
N HIS A 325 27.71 -8.26 7.99
CA HIS A 325 26.60 -8.78 7.18
C HIS A 325 25.39 -9.18 8.04
N VAL A 326 25.60 -9.54 9.29
CA VAL A 326 24.50 -9.80 10.24
C VAL A 326 23.73 -8.51 10.53
N LEU A 327 24.43 -7.40 10.78
CA LEU A 327 23.80 -6.10 11.00
C LEU A 327 23.07 -5.63 9.74
N ASN A 328 23.64 -5.85 8.55
CA ASN A 328 22.97 -5.55 7.29
C ASN A 328 21.62 -6.30 7.17
N GLY A 329 21.60 -7.57 7.55
CA GLY A 329 20.38 -8.38 7.59
C GLY A 329 19.35 -7.87 8.60
N ILE A 330 19.79 -7.49 9.80
CA ILE A 330 18.94 -6.88 10.84
C ILE A 330 18.31 -5.57 10.32
N LEU A 331 19.13 -4.66 9.79
CA LEU A 331 18.68 -3.38 9.25
C LEU A 331 17.70 -3.57 8.10
N PHE A 332 18.01 -4.50 7.19
CA PHE A 332 17.12 -4.83 6.06
C PHE A 332 15.77 -5.34 6.56
N GLU A 333 15.73 -6.27 7.51
CA GLU A 333 14.47 -6.85 8.02
C GLU A 333 13.57 -5.84 8.72
N VAL A 334 14.11 -4.73 9.27
CA VAL A 334 13.27 -3.65 9.80
C VAL A 334 12.34 -3.10 8.73
N PHE A 335 12.86 -2.85 7.52
CA PHE A 335 12.19 -2.08 6.47
C PHE A 335 11.68 -2.94 5.31
N PHE A 336 12.15 -4.18 5.14
CA PHE A 336 11.82 -5.05 4.01
C PHE A 336 11.21 -6.37 4.47
N ASN A 337 10.27 -6.92 3.72
CA ASN A 337 9.55 -8.14 4.05
C ASN A 337 10.24 -9.40 3.51
N SER A 338 9.61 -10.58 3.69
CA SER A 338 10.14 -11.87 3.24
C SER A 338 10.13 -12.06 1.72
N GLU A 339 9.53 -11.13 0.97
CA GLU A 339 9.62 -11.07 -0.50
C GLU A 339 10.70 -10.08 -0.96
N GLY A 340 11.48 -9.51 -0.03
CA GLY A 340 12.46 -8.47 -0.31
C GLY A 340 11.85 -7.09 -0.60
N LYS A 341 10.54 -6.92 -0.44
CA LYS A 341 9.84 -5.66 -0.73
C LYS A 341 9.83 -4.73 0.47
N PHE A 342 9.86 -3.42 0.20
CA PHE A 342 9.74 -2.40 1.24
C PHE A 342 8.39 -2.52 1.97
N ARG A 343 8.42 -2.45 3.32
CA ARG A 343 7.23 -2.52 4.18
C ARG A 343 6.52 -1.17 4.21
N ARG A 344 5.38 -1.04 3.58
CA ARG A 344 4.63 0.23 3.56
C ARG A 344 3.73 0.42 4.78
N GLU A 345 3.13 -0.66 5.28
CA GLU A 345 2.13 -0.57 6.35
C GLU A 345 2.76 -0.61 7.74
N ARG A 346 3.69 -1.53 7.98
CA ARG A 346 4.26 -1.74 9.30
C ARG A 346 5.72 -2.18 9.25
N PHE A 347 6.61 -1.36 9.77
CA PHE A 347 8.01 -1.71 10.00
C PHE A 347 8.16 -2.64 11.20
N LYS A 348 9.24 -3.44 11.22
CA LYS A 348 9.64 -4.19 12.41
C LYS A 348 10.46 -3.31 13.35
N SER A 349 9.79 -2.43 14.06
CA SER A 349 10.37 -1.35 14.85
C SER A 349 10.62 -1.69 16.30
N SER A 350 10.33 -2.92 16.76
CA SER A 350 10.45 -3.31 18.17
C SER A 350 11.85 -3.12 18.76
N LYS A 351 12.90 -3.21 17.91
CA LYS A 351 14.32 -3.09 18.29
C LYS A 351 15.02 -1.87 17.66
N ILE A 352 14.26 -0.94 17.09
CA ILE A 352 14.86 0.18 16.37
C ILE A 352 15.78 1.05 17.25
N THR A 353 15.45 1.21 18.52
CA THR A 353 16.26 2.00 19.44
C THR A 353 17.59 1.31 19.76
N GLU A 354 17.59 0.00 19.98
CA GLU A 354 18.77 -0.80 20.23
C GLU A 354 19.70 -0.84 19.00
N ILE A 355 19.13 -1.05 17.82
CA ILE A 355 19.87 -1.08 16.55
C ILE A 355 20.52 0.28 16.28
N CYS A 356 19.76 1.36 16.39
CA CYS A 356 20.27 2.70 16.07
C CYS A 356 21.14 3.33 17.17
N LYS A 357 21.37 2.66 18.32
CA LYS A 357 22.47 3.03 19.24
C LYS A 357 23.85 2.85 18.59
N LEU A 358 23.93 2.03 17.56
CA LEU A 358 25.17 1.74 16.84
C LEU A 358 25.51 2.81 15.77
N GLU A 359 24.57 3.72 15.46
CA GLU A 359 24.80 4.82 14.54
C GLU A 359 25.96 5.72 15.03
N GLY A 360 26.80 6.13 14.10
CA GLY A 360 28.00 6.94 14.39
C GLY A 360 29.17 6.12 14.96
N ASN A 361 29.02 4.83 15.23
CA ASN A 361 30.14 3.95 15.56
C ASN A 361 30.90 3.57 14.29
N ARG A 362 32.22 3.80 14.30
CA ARG A 362 33.10 3.57 13.14
C ARG A 362 33.07 2.13 12.63
N LEU A 363 32.84 1.15 13.49
CA LEU A 363 32.76 -0.25 13.11
C LEU A 363 31.57 -0.54 12.18
N TYR A 364 30.49 0.22 12.27
CA TYR A 364 29.22 -0.08 11.58
C TYR A 364 28.86 0.93 10.49
N VAL A 365 29.79 1.84 10.13
CA VAL A 365 29.54 2.87 9.10
C VAL A 365 29.03 2.25 7.81
N LYS A 366 29.67 1.18 7.32
CA LYS A 366 29.28 0.51 6.06
C LYS A 366 27.86 -0.07 6.12
N SER A 367 27.44 -0.61 7.27
CA SER A 367 26.09 -1.13 7.45
C SER A 367 25.02 -0.03 7.45
N PHE A 368 25.32 1.13 8.05
CA PHE A 368 24.40 2.26 8.03
C PHE A 368 24.41 2.98 6.67
N ASP A 369 25.52 3.02 5.96
CA ASP A 369 25.56 3.49 4.55
C ASP A 369 24.74 2.58 3.63
N PHE A 370 24.80 1.26 3.83
CA PHE A 370 24.02 0.28 3.08
C PHE A 370 22.53 0.55 3.21
N ILE A 371 22.02 0.64 4.44
CA ILE A 371 20.57 0.84 4.65
C ILE A 371 20.11 2.26 4.27
N GLU A 372 20.95 3.28 4.49
CA GLU A 372 20.65 4.66 4.08
C GLU A 372 20.43 4.72 2.56
N LYS A 373 21.34 4.17 1.76
CA LYS A 373 21.23 4.13 0.29
C LYS A 373 19.94 3.47 -0.16
N LEU A 374 19.58 2.32 0.40
CA LEU A 374 18.34 1.61 0.07
C LEU A 374 17.10 2.44 0.41
N LEU A 375 17.10 3.13 1.55
CA LEU A 375 15.94 3.89 2.02
C LEU A 375 15.77 5.25 1.34
N LEU A 376 16.78 5.78 0.65
CA LEU A 376 16.65 7.05 -0.08
C LEU A 376 15.53 7.02 -1.13
N SER A 377 15.33 5.89 -1.80
CA SER A 377 14.24 5.68 -2.75
C SER A 377 12.86 5.68 -2.09
N PHE A 378 12.80 5.45 -0.77
CA PHE A 378 11.57 5.37 0.02
C PHE A 378 11.43 6.50 1.05
N LYS A 379 12.22 7.59 0.92
CA LYS A 379 12.26 8.69 1.91
C LYS A 379 10.91 9.32 2.23
N GLN A 380 9.95 9.26 1.31
CA GLN A 380 8.59 9.77 1.49
C GLN A 380 7.71 8.90 2.40
N PHE A 381 8.11 7.65 2.63
CA PHE A 381 7.34 6.68 3.43
C PHE A 381 7.94 6.44 4.82
N VAL A 382 9.09 7.03 5.12
CA VAL A 382 9.79 6.88 6.41
C VAL A 382 9.95 8.23 7.11
N PHE A 383 9.76 8.24 8.41
CA PHE A 383 10.01 9.43 9.23
C PHE A 383 11.48 9.56 9.64
N TYR A 384 12.22 8.46 9.58
CA TYR A 384 13.62 8.39 9.95
C TYR A 384 14.35 7.40 9.05
N ILE A 385 15.54 7.79 8.59
CA ILE A 385 16.45 6.91 7.83
C ILE A 385 17.68 6.72 8.71
N PRO A 386 17.95 5.46 9.17
CA PRO A 386 19.19 5.14 9.87
C PRO A 386 20.40 5.47 8.99
N SER A 387 21.40 6.11 9.55
CA SER A 387 22.58 6.56 8.77
C SER A 387 23.84 6.67 9.62
N PRO A 388 25.05 6.70 9.01
CA PRO A 388 26.30 6.97 9.74
C PRO A 388 26.31 8.35 10.41
N HIS A 389 25.51 9.28 9.91
CA HIS A 389 25.38 10.65 10.42
C HIS A 389 23.96 10.90 10.91
N PRO A 390 23.57 10.32 12.07
CA PRO A 390 22.20 10.31 12.54
C PRO A 390 21.67 11.70 12.83
N LYS A 391 20.39 11.92 12.46
CA LYS A 391 19.67 13.19 12.68
C LYS A 391 18.60 12.99 13.73
N SER A 392 18.27 14.03 14.49
CA SER A 392 17.10 14.01 15.37
C SER A 392 15.83 14.38 14.62
N LEU A 393 14.72 13.78 15.03
CA LEU A 393 13.38 14.12 14.55
C LEU A 393 12.66 14.94 15.60
N SER A 394 12.30 16.19 15.26
CA SER A 394 11.49 17.04 16.12
C SER A 394 10.02 16.74 15.90
N ILE A 395 9.31 16.42 16.98
CA ILE A 395 7.86 16.18 17.01
C ILE A 395 7.25 17.17 17.96
N GLU A 396 6.29 17.95 17.49
CA GLU A 396 5.47 18.83 18.33
C GLU A 396 4.19 18.10 18.72
N ALA A 397 3.97 17.93 20.02
CA ALA A 397 2.78 17.32 20.59
C ALA A 397 1.92 18.39 21.26
N LEU A 398 0.66 18.52 20.84
CA LEU A 398 -0.27 19.46 21.44
C LEU A 398 -1.26 18.72 22.34
N PHE A 399 -1.48 19.31 23.51
CA PHE A 399 -2.34 18.75 24.53
C PHE A 399 -3.44 19.73 24.94
N GLU A 400 -4.63 19.19 25.19
CA GLU A 400 -5.71 19.86 25.87
C GLU A 400 -5.74 19.41 27.31
N SER A 401 -5.74 20.37 28.27
CA SER A 401 -5.80 20.09 29.70
C SER A 401 -7.24 20.05 30.21
N LYS A 402 -7.51 19.13 31.13
CA LYS A 402 -8.75 19.10 31.90
C LYS A 402 -8.44 18.79 33.35
N SER A 403 -8.84 19.70 34.25
CA SER A 403 -8.67 19.52 35.70
C SER A 403 -9.89 18.81 36.27
N TYR A 404 -9.63 17.93 37.22
CA TYR A 404 -10.62 17.21 38.02
C TYR A 404 -10.31 17.44 39.49
N ASP A 405 -11.34 17.64 40.28
CA ASP A 405 -11.21 17.61 41.75
C ASP A 405 -11.36 16.16 42.21
N ASP A 406 -10.30 15.60 42.78
CA ASP A 406 -10.30 14.26 43.37
C ASP A 406 -10.42 14.42 44.89
N ASP A 407 -11.42 13.78 45.48
CA ASP A 407 -11.71 13.89 46.92
C ASP A 407 -10.56 13.36 47.81
N LEU A 408 -9.65 12.56 47.27
CA LEU A 408 -8.55 11.92 48.00
C LEU A 408 -7.18 12.55 47.69
N GLU A 409 -6.94 12.95 46.42
CA GLU A 409 -5.64 13.40 45.92
C GLU A 409 -5.59 14.92 45.62
N GLY A 410 -6.72 15.63 45.74
CA GLY A 410 -6.82 17.06 45.42
C GLY A 410 -7.00 17.31 43.92
N LYS A 411 -6.57 18.46 43.42
CA LYS A 411 -6.73 18.86 42.01
C LYS A 411 -5.75 18.12 41.15
N ARG A 412 -6.26 17.25 40.21
CA ARG A 412 -5.47 16.55 39.24
C ARG A 412 -5.77 17.07 37.83
N THR A 413 -4.74 17.44 37.09
CA THR A 413 -4.85 17.87 35.68
C THR A 413 -4.44 16.74 34.74
N ILE A 414 -5.29 16.41 33.78
CA ILE A 414 -5.06 15.40 32.75
C ILE A 414 -4.84 16.09 31.39
N TYR A 415 -3.87 15.64 30.64
CA TYR A 415 -3.48 16.19 29.35
C TYR A 415 -3.83 15.21 28.23
N LYS A 416 -4.78 15.56 27.37
CA LYS A 416 -5.19 14.76 26.22
C LYS A 416 -4.36 15.13 25.00
N LEU A 417 -3.71 14.15 24.39
CA LEU A 417 -2.98 14.34 23.14
C LEU A 417 -3.94 14.61 21.98
N THR A 418 -3.92 15.82 21.41
CA THR A 418 -4.85 16.26 20.36
C THR A 418 -4.19 16.47 19.00
N SER A 419 -2.86 16.61 18.96
CA SER A 419 -2.11 16.81 17.72
C SER A 419 -0.69 16.28 17.87
N LEU A 420 -0.14 15.75 16.76
CA LEU A 420 1.27 15.44 16.58
C LEU A 420 1.71 16.02 15.25
N GLN A 421 2.72 16.88 15.26
CA GLN A 421 3.20 17.56 14.07
C GLN A 421 4.69 17.28 13.84
N ILE A 422 5.06 17.08 12.57
CA ILE A 422 6.44 17.03 12.10
C ILE A 422 6.61 18.11 11.04
N LYS A 423 7.50 19.06 11.27
CA LYS A 423 7.70 20.24 10.39
C LYS A 423 6.41 21.01 10.09
N GLY A 424 5.52 21.13 11.08
CA GLY A 424 4.23 21.80 10.95
C GLY A 424 3.13 20.99 10.23
N GLN A 425 3.42 19.76 9.81
CA GLN A 425 2.44 18.87 9.18
C GLN A 425 1.82 17.95 10.24
N GLU A 426 0.49 17.92 10.31
CA GLU A 426 -0.27 17.04 11.21
C GLU A 426 -0.13 15.57 10.79
N ILE A 427 0.40 14.75 11.69
CA ILE A 427 0.58 13.30 11.47
C ILE A 427 -0.39 12.46 12.32
N LEU A 428 -1.03 13.00 13.36
CA LEU A 428 -1.99 12.25 14.16
C LEU A 428 -3.31 12.10 13.40
N ASN A 429 -3.77 10.87 13.24
CA ASN A 429 -5.03 10.56 12.57
C ASN A 429 -6.12 10.31 13.62
N ILE A 430 -6.85 11.36 14.00
CA ILE A 430 -7.98 11.31 14.94
C ILE A 430 -9.16 12.11 14.41
N ASP A 431 -10.36 11.68 14.78
CA ASP A 431 -11.57 12.51 14.69
C ASP A 431 -11.68 13.32 15.98
N LYS A 432 -11.39 14.62 15.90
CA LYS A 432 -11.32 15.50 17.09
C LYS A 432 -12.64 15.58 17.86
N GLU A 433 -13.78 15.41 17.19
CA GLU A 433 -15.11 15.51 17.80
C GLU A 433 -15.54 14.21 18.51
N ASN A 434 -15.19 13.05 17.94
CA ASN A 434 -15.67 11.74 18.37
C ASN A 434 -14.61 10.86 19.03
N THR A 435 -13.34 11.32 19.12
CA THR A 435 -12.26 10.51 19.69
C THR A 435 -12.46 10.28 21.19
N ARG A 436 -12.56 9.02 21.59
CA ARG A 436 -12.47 8.60 22.98
C ARG A 436 -11.01 8.46 23.39
N TYR A 437 -10.71 8.84 24.62
CA TYR A 437 -9.37 8.74 25.20
C TYR A 437 -9.29 7.57 26.19
N SER A 438 -8.09 7.03 26.39
CA SER A 438 -7.84 5.96 27.37
C SER A 438 -8.19 6.43 28.78
N SER A 439 -8.65 5.52 29.62
CA SER A 439 -8.84 5.80 31.06
C SER A 439 -7.49 5.88 31.79
N ALA A 440 -6.51 5.08 31.37
CA ALA A 440 -5.17 5.08 31.91
C ALA A 440 -4.39 6.31 31.43
N THR A 441 -3.54 6.84 32.28
CA THR A 441 -2.54 7.87 31.98
C THR A 441 -1.17 7.26 31.78
N MET A 442 -0.27 8.02 31.17
CA MET A 442 1.14 7.63 30.94
C MET A 442 2.06 8.84 31.06
N GLY A 443 3.34 8.58 31.26
CA GLY A 443 4.38 9.59 31.26
C GLY A 443 4.94 9.90 29.86
N VAL A 444 5.77 10.94 29.79
CA VAL A 444 6.46 11.38 28.56
C VAL A 444 7.37 10.27 28.01
N TYR A 445 8.02 9.50 28.88
CA TYR A 445 8.87 8.37 28.46
C TYR A 445 8.08 7.32 27.71
N GLU A 446 6.92 6.92 28.24
CA GLU A 446 6.04 5.93 27.61
C GLU A 446 5.45 6.45 26.29
N LEU A 447 5.10 7.74 26.24
CA LEU A 447 4.67 8.38 25.00
C LEU A 447 5.76 8.33 23.93
N LYS A 448 7.01 8.68 24.26
CA LYS A 448 8.15 8.57 23.34
C LYS A 448 8.39 7.14 22.88
N GLN A 449 8.23 6.16 23.74
CA GLN A 449 8.36 4.74 23.39
C GLN A 449 7.29 4.33 22.38
N LYS A 450 6.03 4.74 22.59
CA LYS A 450 4.94 4.48 21.62
C LYS A 450 5.18 5.17 20.28
N LEU A 451 5.67 6.42 20.29
CA LEU A 451 6.03 7.16 19.08
C LEU A 451 7.20 6.48 18.34
N SER A 452 8.26 6.08 19.06
CA SER A 452 9.38 5.33 18.50
C SER A 452 8.92 4.10 17.75
N TYR A 453 8.05 3.31 18.37
CA TYR A 453 7.51 2.11 17.75
C TYR A 453 6.64 2.42 16.51
N LYS A 454 5.77 3.41 16.59
CA LYS A 454 4.82 3.75 15.51
C LYS A 454 5.48 4.40 14.30
N LEU A 455 6.47 5.26 14.54
CA LEU A 455 7.15 6.03 13.50
C LEU A 455 8.41 5.31 12.97
N CYS A 456 8.83 4.21 13.61
CA CYS A 456 10.12 3.56 13.37
C CYS A 456 11.31 4.54 13.51
N VAL A 457 11.30 5.29 14.60
CA VAL A 457 12.32 6.28 14.95
C VAL A 457 12.97 5.89 16.26
N PRO A 458 14.30 5.85 16.40
CA PRO A 458 14.94 5.56 17.67
C PRO A 458 14.48 6.53 18.75
N MET A 459 14.14 6.04 19.95
CA MET A 459 13.60 6.88 21.01
C MET A 459 14.55 8.03 21.40
N ASN A 460 15.85 7.80 21.37
CA ASN A 460 16.90 8.79 21.63
C ASN A 460 17.06 9.84 20.51
N ARG A 461 16.44 9.63 19.35
CA ARG A 461 16.40 10.59 18.23
C ARG A 461 15.12 11.42 18.20
N ILE A 462 14.13 11.10 19.03
CA ILE A 462 12.90 11.88 19.14
C ILE A 462 13.12 13.07 20.05
N HIS A 463 13.08 14.27 19.48
CA HIS A 463 13.01 15.52 20.20
C HIS A 463 11.53 15.96 20.31
N LEU A 464 10.94 15.76 21.47
CA LEU A 464 9.53 16.09 21.72
C LEU A 464 9.44 17.51 22.29
N THR A 465 8.65 18.37 21.63
CA THR A 465 8.23 19.67 22.11
C THR A 465 6.73 19.67 22.35
N SER A 466 6.24 20.52 23.23
CA SER A 466 4.80 20.61 23.52
C SER A 466 4.37 22.01 23.96
N ASN A 467 3.07 22.25 23.88
CA ASN A 467 2.42 23.47 24.43
C ASN A 467 2.29 23.48 25.94
N VAL A 468 2.70 22.40 26.61
CA VAL A 468 2.67 22.23 28.07
C VAL A 468 4.07 21.86 28.54
N SER A 469 4.49 22.28 29.74
CA SER A 469 5.78 21.86 30.29
C SER A 469 5.88 20.33 30.40
N ILE A 470 7.05 19.76 30.04
CA ILE A 470 7.28 18.32 30.13
C ILE A 470 7.09 17.81 31.57
N ASP A 471 7.49 18.56 32.54
CA ASP A 471 7.34 18.20 33.96
C ASP A 471 5.86 18.13 34.42
N GLU A 472 4.99 18.92 33.80
CA GLU A 472 3.54 18.87 34.05
C GLU A 472 2.86 17.70 33.37
N LEU A 473 3.43 17.22 32.26
CA LEU A 473 2.90 16.10 31.50
C LEU A 473 3.17 14.75 32.15
N ASP A 474 4.15 14.66 33.05
CA ASP A 474 4.60 13.37 33.59
C ASP A 474 3.47 12.66 34.33
N ASP A 475 3.23 11.38 33.96
CA ASP A 475 2.15 10.50 34.42
C ASP A 475 0.71 10.99 34.21
N ASN A 476 0.50 12.08 33.47
CA ASN A 476 -0.82 12.69 33.26
C ASN A 476 -1.32 12.70 31.81
N ILE A 477 -0.58 12.08 30.90
CA ILE A 477 -0.96 12.06 29.47
C ILE A 477 -2.00 10.99 29.20
N ARG A 478 -3.05 11.34 28.45
CA ARG A 478 -3.98 10.40 27.83
C ARG A 478 -3.89 10.46 26.32
N ILE A 479 -3.79 9.29 25.70
CA ILE A 479 -3.81 9.12 24.24
C ILE A 479 -5.19 8.63 23.78
N PRO A 480 -5.52 8.72 22.47
CA PRO A 480 -6.73 8.10 21.93
C PRO A 480 -6.85 6.64 22.35
N HIS A 481 -8.08 6.20 22.65
CA HIS A 481 -8.37 4.83 23.12
C HIS A 481 -7.85 3.75 22.16
N ASP A 482 -7.96 4.01 20.86
CA ASP A 482 -7.48 3.13 19.79
C ASP A 482 -5.94 3.24 19.56
N GLY A 483 -5.25 3.95 20.44
CA GLY A 483 -3.82 4.20 20.32
C GLY A 483 -3.46 5.31 19.34
N ILE A 484 -2.16 5.54 19.15
CA ILE A 484 -1.65 6.54 18.21
C ILE A 484 -1.74 5.97 16.79
N LYS A 485 -2.62 6.54 15.97
CA LYS A 485 -2.71 6.27 14.53
C LYS A 485 -2.04 7.41 13.78
N VAL A 486 -1.17 7.11 12.85
CA VAL A 486 -0.36 8.09 12.14
C VAL A 486 -0.79 8.14 10.66
N LYS A 487 -0.95 9.35 10.13
CA LYS A 487 -1.06 9.60 8.69
C LYS A 487 0.33 9.43 8.09
N LYS A 488 0.44 8.62 7.05
CA LYS A 488 1.67 8.49 6.24
C LYS A 488 1.61 9.38 5.04
#